data_6b831262274ffe809864a6750c76553d
#
_entry.id   6b831262274ffe809864a6750c76553d
#
_cell.length_a   1.000
_cell.length_b   1.000
_cell.length_c   1.000
_cell.angle_alpha   90.00
_cell.angle_beta   90.00
_cell.angle_gamma   90.00
#
_symmetry.space_group_name_H-M   'P 1'
#
loop_
_entity.id
_entity.type
_entity.pdbx_description
1 polymer ?
#
loop_
_entity_poly.entity_id
_entity_poly.type
_entity_poly.pdbx_seq_one_letter_code
_entity_poly.pdbx_strand_id
1 'polypeptide(L)'
;MTSWLSCFSPVSLAAGLLCCSPSTISAQELQAKITINHAQISGTEKGVFDNLQQTLQQFVNNRQWTHLQFQKNERIICNFNITVTKYDRDQNLFTCKALIQANRPVFHSAYTSTLYNNVDDNFTFRFAEYDQLEFNEQQIDNQLTALFAYYAYLIIGIDLDSFAPKGGEDILQRCMNLTNNAQNLDYPGWKAFADDRNRYAIISDYLDGALEPFRQLQYDYYRKGLDEMANNAERGRTEITAALETGLKKAKENRPLSLLPQIWTDFKKDELANIYRGKGTQKEKESIYELLFSINPSQNKYWDLVKE
;
A
#
# COMPACT_ATOMS: atom_id res chain seq x y z
N MET A 1 82.12 -40.06 13.58
CA MET A 1 82.58 -38.75 14.04
C MET A 1 81.55 -37.76 13.69
N THR A 2 80.96 -37.15 14.71
CA THR A 2 80.19 -35.90 14.77
C THR A 2 78.92 -35.76 13.91
N SER A 3 77.81 -36.03 14.61
CA SER A 3 76.42 -35.70 14.29
C SER A 3 76.14 -34.18 14.35
N TRP A 4 75.32 -33.66 13.44
CA TRP A 4 74.60 -32.41 13.67
C TRP A 4 73.08 -32.64 13.45
N LEU A 5 72.37 -32.65 14.54
CA LEU A 5 70.91 -32.59 14.62
C LEU A 5 70.48 -31.14 14.48
N SER A 6 69.68 -30.82 13.46
CA SER A 6 68.96 -29.56 13.34
C SER A 6 67.51 -29.73 13.73
N CYS A 7 67.14 -29.07 14.85
CA CYS A 7 65.74 -28.93 15.31
C CYS A 7 64.91 -28.11 14.32
N PHE A 8 63.86 -28.71 13.80
CA PHE A 8 62.77 -27.96 13.15
C PHE A 8 61.62 -27.77 14.18
N SER A 9 61.33 -26.52 14.51
CA SER A 9 60.13 -26.14 15.26
C SER A 9 58.96 -26.08 14.35
N PRO A 10 57.76 -26.62 14.74
CA PRO A 10 56.54 -26.43 13.95
C PRO A 10 55.93 -25.05 14.25
N VAL A 11 55.84 -24.22 13.23
CA VAL A 11 55.08 -22.99 13.27
C VAL A 11 53.60 -23.35 13.15
N SER A 12 52.86 -23.19 14.26
CA SER A 12 51.40 -23.35 14.28
C SER A 12 50.74 -22.19 13.58
N LEU A 13 50.22 -22.43 12.38
CA LEU A 13 49.37 -21.50 11.64
C LEU A 13 47.96 -21.53 12.22
N ALA A 14 47.63 -20.58 13.10
CA ALA A 14 46.27 -20.37 13.59
C ALA A 14 45.45 -19.70 12.46
N ALA A 15 44.71 -20.52 11.74
CA ALA A 15 43.69 -20.00 10.80
C ALA A 15 42.51 -19.44 11.58
N GLY A 16 42.47 -18.11 11.73
CA GLY A 16 41.31 -17.40 12.25
C GLY A 16 40.13 -17.55 11.30
N LEU A 17 39.15 -18.41 11.62
CA LEU A 17 37.83 -18.38 10.98
C LEU A 17 37.15 -17.06 11.37
N LEU A 18 37.14 -16.09 10.45
CA LEU A 18 36.18 -15.01 10.53
C LEU A 18 34.81 -15.61 10.28
N CYS A 19 34.04 -15.86 11.34
CA CYS A 19 32.61 -16.08 11.27
C CYS A 19 31.96 -14.74 10.81
N CYS A 20 31.81 -14.56 9.49
CA CYS A 20 30.83 -13.63 8.95
C CYS A 20 29.47 -14.17 9.34
N SER A 21 28.92 -13.70 10.46
CA SER A 21 27.51 -13.87 10.76
C SER A 21 26.74 -13.21 9.60
N PRO A 22 25.90 -13.94 8.85
CA PRO A 22 25.01 -13.29 7.92
C PRO A 22 24.11 -12.39 8.76
N SER A 23 24.29 -11.06 8.65
CA SER A 23 23.30 -10.12 9.10
C SER A 23 22.04 -10.49 8.31
N THR A 24 21.05 -11.06 8.99
CA THR A 24 19.71 -11.27 8.44
C THR A 24 19.20 -9.89 8.05
N ILE A 25 19.34 -9.55 6.78
CA ILE A 25 18.67 -8.38 6.21
C ILE A 25 17.19 -8.74 6.32
N SER A 26 16.55 -8.21 7.36
CA SER A 26 15.11 -8.33 7.52
C SER A 26 14.50 -7.62 6.30
N ALA A 27 13.97 -8.39 5.39
CA ALA A 27 13.28 -7.88 4.20
C ALA A 27 11.92 -7.34 4.66
N GLN A 28 11.92 -6.07 5.08
CA GLN A 28 10.72 -5.33 5.46
C GLN A 28 10.28 -4.53 4.25
N GLU A 29 9.10 -4.84 3.73
CA GLU A 29 8.56 -4.20 2.54
C GLU A 29 7.97 -2.83 2.85
N LEU A 30 7.43 -2.64 4.04
CA LEU A 30 6.73 -1.43 4.46
C LEU A 30 7.59 -0.57 5.40
N GLN A 31 7.48 0.74 5.21
CA GLN A 31 7.89 1.75 6.16
C GLN A 31 6.64 2.50 6.61
N ALA A 32 5.90 1.91 7.55
CA ALA A 32 4.64 2.40 8.03
C ALA A 32 4.80 3.37 9.20
N LYS A 33 4.04 4.46 9.17
CA LYS A 33 3.80 5.35 10.31
C LYS A 33 2.37 5.15 10.79
N ILE A 34 2.21 4.79 12.06
CA ILE A 34 0.91 4.63 12.70
C ILE A 34 0.64 5.85 13.60
N THR A 35 -0.54 6.44 13.48
CA THR A 35 -0.98 7.55 14.34
C THR A 35 -2.36 7.24 14.88
N ILE A 36 -2.53 7.26 16.20
CA ILE A 36 -3.81 7.05 16.88
C ILE A 36 -4.34 8.40 17.38
N ASN A 37 -5.40 8.90 16.78
CA ASN A 37 -6.10 10.10 17.25
C ASN A 37 -7.28 9.68 18.14
N HIS A 38 -7.18 10.01 19.42
CA HIS A 38 -8.20 9.72 20.43
C HIS A 38 -8.76 10.99 21.09
N ALA A 39 -8.65 12.15 20.44
CA ALA A 39 -9.07 13.44 20.99
C ALA A 39 -10.57 13.51 21.35
N GLN A 40 -11.40 12.63 20.74
CA GLN A 40 -12.84 12.55 21.02
C GLN A 40 -13.17 11.67 22.24
N ILE A 41 -12.20 10.95 22.79
CA ILE A 41 -12.41 10.02 23.91
C ILE A 41 -12.04 10.71 25.21
N SER A 42 -13.03 10.90 26.09
CA SER A 42 -12.86 11.52 27.40
C SER A 42 -12.74 10.48 28.52
N GLY A 43 -12.01 10.82 29.59
CA GLY A 43 -11.97 10.01 30.82
C GLY A 43 -11.20 8.69 30.71
N THR A 44 -10.38 8.50 29.68
CA THR A 44 -9.55 7.29 29.51
C THR A 44 -8.09 7.63 29.72
N GLU A 45 -7.36 6.73 30.38
CA GLU A 45 -5.90 6.81 30.48
C GLU A 45 -5.28 6.73 29.08
N LYS A 46 -4.35 7.62 28.81
CA LYS A 46 -3.70 7.69 27.48
C LYS A 46 -2.83 6.47 27.16
N GLY A 47 -2.41 5.75 28.20
CA GLY A 47 -1.47 4.63 28.10
C GLY A 47 -1.91 3.55 27.11
N VAL A 48 -3.19 3.18 27.09
CA VAL A 48 -3.71 2.15 26.15
C VAL A 48 -3.57 2.57 24.68
N PHE A 49 -3.75 3.86 24.36
CA PHE A 49 -3.62 4.36 22.98
C PHE A 49 -2.16 4.44 22.55
N ASP A 50 -1.28 4.87 23.46
CA ASP A 50 0.17 4.93 23.21
C ASP A 50 0.74 3.51 23.03
N ASN A 51 0.32 2.57 23.88
CA ASN A 51 0.70 1.17 23.78
C ASN A 51 0.19 0.55 22.46
N LEU A 52 -1.08 0.76 22.11
CA LEU A 52 -1.66 0.32 20.84
C LEU A 52 -0.84 0.85 19.65
N GLN A 53 -0.53 2.15 19.63
CA GLN A 53 0.25 2.77 18.56
C GLN A 53 1.63 2.12 18.42
N GLN A 54 2.33 1.93 19.53
CA GLN A 54 3.67 1.32 19.54
C GLN A 54 3.63 -0.15 19.08
N THR A 55 2.67 -0.92 19.59
CA THR A 55 2.50 -2.34 19.22
C THR A 55 2.20 -2.50 17.74
N LEU A 56 1.29 -1.68 17.19
CA LEU A 56 0.99 -1.68 15.76
C LEU A 56 2.17 -1.24 14.91
N GLN A 57 2.91 -0.22 15.35
CA GLN A 57 4.12 0.26 14.66
C GLN A 57 5.16 -0.87 14.54
N GLN A 58 5.35 -1.65 15.60
CA GLN A 58 6.25 -2.80 15.60
C GLN A 58 5.71 -3.94 14.76
N PHE A 59 4.43 -4.27 14.88
CA PHE A 59 3.78 -5.35 14.15
C PHE A 59 3.92 -5.18 12.64
N VAL A 60 3.64 -3.97 12.12
CA VAL A 60 3.69 -3.72 10.67
C VAL A 60 5.11 -3.66 10.15
N ASN A 61 6.02 -2.96 10.85
CA ASN A 61 7.37 -2.69 10.35
C ASN A 61 8.37 -3.81 10.59
N ASN A 62 8.15 -4.68 11.59
CA ASN A 62 9.10 -5.76 11.90
C ASN A 62 8.74 -7.08 11.23
N ARG A 63 7.59 -7.15 10.58
CA ARG A 63 7.14 -8.36 9.90
C ARG A 63 7.61 -8.35 8.45
N GLN A 64 8.03 -9.52 7.97
CA GLN A 64 8.19 -9.81 6.55
C GLN A 64 6.83 -10.27 5.99
N TRP A 65 6.27 -9.52 5.04
CA TRP A 65 4.96 -9.79 4.46
C TRP A 65 5.03 -10.70 3.23
N THR A 66 6.16 -10.69 2.52
CA THR A 66 6.39 -11.49 1.32
C THR A 66 7.75 -12.19 1.38
N HIS A 67 8.06 -13.00 0.38
CA HIS A 67 9.40 -13.57 0.20
C HIS A 67 10.34 -12.67 -0.60
N LEU A 68 9.86 -11.49 -1.03
CA LEU A 68 10.65 -10.52 -1.78
C LEU A 68 11.64 -9.82 -0.85
N GLN A 69 12.75 -9.41 -1.43
CA GLN A 69 13.77 -8.65 -0.70
C GLN A 69 13.72 -7.19 -1.14
N PHE A 70 13.33 -6.33 -0.22
CA PHE A 70 13.32 -4.87 -0.42
C PHE A 70 14.56 -4.26 0.21
N GLN A 71 15.24 -3.41 -0.51
CA GLN A 71 16.27 -2.58 0.08
C GLN A 71 15.64 -1.45 0.90
N LYS A 72 16.39 -0.84 1.81
CA LYS A 72 15.86 0.18 2.71
C LYS A 72 15.21 1.37 1.96
N ASN A 73 15.76 1.73 0.80
CA ASN A 73 15.26 2.80 -0.07
C ASN A 73 14.12 2.37 -0.99
N GLU A 74 13.80 1.08 -1.04
CA GLU A 74 12.70 0.53 -1.84
C GLU A 74 11.44 0.31 -1.00
N ARG A 75 11.53 0.49 0.33
CA ARG A 75 10.39 0.30 1.22
C ARG A 75 9.25 1.26 0.89
N ILE A 76 8.05 0.72 0.88
CA ILE A 76 6.84 1.46 0.58
C ILE A 76 6.50 2.35 1.78
N ILE A 77 6.51 3.66 1.57
CA ILE A 77 6.15 4.63 2.61
C ILE A 77 4.63 4.62 2.76
N CYS A 78 4.12 4.26 3.93
CA CYS A 78 2.70 4.29 4.19
C CYS A 78 2.36 4.90 5.55
N ASN A 79 1.16 5.48 5.64
CA ASN A 79 0.64 6.11 6.84
C ASN A 79 -0.74 5.52 7.17
N PHE A 80 -0.93 5.17 8.44
CA PHE A 80 -2.21 4.74 8.99
C PHE A 80 -2.64 5.76 10.03
N ASN A 81 -3.59 6.63 9.66
CA ASN A 81 -4.14 7.64 10.57
C ASN A 81 -5.48 7.12 11.10
N ILE A 82 -5.47 6.62 12.32
CA ILE A 82 -6.62 5.96 12.95
C ILE A 82 -7.27 6.92 13.92
N THR A 83 -8.51 7.31 13.66
CA THR A 83 -9.33 8.14 14.55
C THR A 83 -10.27 7.25 15.34
N VAL A 84 -10.07 7.21 16.66
CA VAL A 84 -10.95 6.48 17.58
C VAL A 84 -12.21 7.31 17.79
N THR A 85 -13.35 6.81 17.34
CA THR A 85 -14.65 7.46 17.47
C THR A 85 -15.41 7.00 18.72
N LYS A 86 -15.16 5.74 19.14
CA LYS A 86 -15.69 5.18 20.38
C LYS A 86 -14.71 4.19 20.98
N TYR A 87 -14.59 4.18 22.28
CA TYR A 87 -13.84 3.17 23.04
C TYR A 87 -14.71 2.63 24.19
N ASP A 88 -14.95 1.33 24.17
CA ASP A 88 -15.60 0.59 25.23
C ASP A 88 -14.52 -0.09 26.09
N ARG A 89 -14.30 0.45 27.30
CA ARG A 89 -13.24 -0.01 28.20
C ARG A 89 -13.49 -1.41 28.74
N ASP A 90 -14.77 -1.75 29.00
CA ASP A 90 -15.12 -3.04 29.61
C ASP A 90 -14.90 -4.19 28.61
N GLN A 91 -15.03 -3.89 27.32
CA GLN A 91 -14.85 -4.86 26.26
C GLN A 91 -13.52 -4.72 25.51
N ASN A 92 -12.68 -3.75 25.86
CA ASN A 92 -11.48 -3.36 25.12
C ASN A 92 -11.75 -3.15 23.61
N LEU A 93 -12.94 -2.62 23.28
CA LEU A 93 -13.41 -2.50 21.91
C LEU A 93 -13.21 -1.07 21.40
N PHE A 94 -12.48 -0.95 20.31
CA PHE A 94 -12.23 0.29 19.59
C PHE A 94 -13.10 0.36 18.35
N THR A 95 -13.88 1.41 18.21
CA THR A 95 -14.56 1.75 16.94
C THR A 95 -13.83 2.94 16.34
N CYS A 96 -13.31 2.77 15.14
CA CYS A 96 -12.43 3.73 14.51
C CYS A 96 -12.82 3.99 13.06
N LYS A 97 -12.27 5.10 12.53
CA LYS A 97 -12.08 5.34 11.10
C LYS A 97 -10.59 5.36 10.83
N ALA A 98 -10.16 4.72 9.77
CA ALA A 98 -8.75 4.70 9.40
C ALA A 98 -8.56 5.32 8.01
N LEU A 99 -7.70 6.34 7.91
CA LEU A 99 -7.19 6.82 6.63
C LEU A 99 -5.88 6.10 6.35
N ILE A 100 -5.86 5.32 5.28
CA ILE A 100 -4.71 4.55 4.84
C ILE A 100 -4.12 5.21 3.59
N GLN A 101 -2.84 5.52 3.65
CA GLN A 101 -2.10 6.20 2.59
C GLN A 101 -0.83 5.43 2.27
N ALA A 102 -0.54 5.22 0.99
CA ALA A 102 0.75 4.71 0.53
C ALA A 102 1.28 5.59 -0.60
N ASN A 103 2.61 5.76 -0.64
CA ASN A 103 3.29 6.59 -1.62
C ASN A 103 4.42 5.81 -2.28
N ARG A 104 4.66 6.11 -3.54
CA ARG A 104 5.72 5.55 -4.36
C ARG A 104 6.65 6.68 -4.82
N PRO A 105 7.97 6.54 -4.66
CA PRO A 105 8.91 7.49 -5.26
C PRO A 105 8.85 7.39 -6.79
N VAL A 106 8.94 8.54 -7.46
CA VAL A 106 9.03 8.62 -8.92
C VAL A 106 10.51 8.58 -9.31
N PHE A 107 10.84 7.70 -10.23
CA PHE A 107 12.21 7.45 -10.65
C PHE A 107 12.91 8.73 -11.16
N HIS A 108 14.18 8.93 -10.81
CA HIS A 108 15.00 10.10 -11.12
C HIS A 108 14.41 11.45 -10.70
N SER A 109 13.53 11.48 -9.71
CA SER A 109 12.94 12.72 -9.20
C SER A 109 12.89 12.73 -7.68
N ALA A 110 12.71 13.92 -7.09
CA ALA A 110 12.40 14.06 -5.66
C ALA A 110 10.90 13.95 -5.36
N TYR A 111 10.08 13.71 -6.39
CA TYR A 111 8.63 13.63 -6.27
C TYR A 111 8.20 12.25 -5.79
N THR A 112 7.22 12.22 -4.90
CA THR A 112 6.53 10.99 -4.49
C THR A 112 5.08 11.06 -4.91
N SER A 113 4.63 10.04 -5.62
CA SER A 113 3.25 9.92 -6.09
C SER A 113 2.43 9.08 -5.14
N THR A 114 1.17 9.46 -4.92
CA THR A 114 0.24 8.67 -4.11
C THR A 114 -0.11 7.38 -4.84
N LEU A 115 0.20 6.25 -4.21
CA LEU A 115 -0.11 4.92 -4.72
C LEU A 115 -1.51 4.45 -4.32
N TYR A 116 -1.89 4.74 -3.08
CA TYR A 116 -3.19 4.43 -2.49
C TYR A 116 -3.56 5.46 -1.44
N ASN A 117 -4.83 5.86 -1.41
CA ASN A 117 -5.37 6.73 -0.36
C ASN A 117 -6.88 6.50 -0.25
N ASN A 118 -7.31 5.91 0.86
CA ASN A 118 -8.73 5.65 1.10
C ASN A 118 -9.04 5.63 2.60
N VAL A 119 -10.30 5.91 2.93
CA VAL A 119 -10.82 5.84 4.30
C VAL A 119 -11.57 4.52 4.47
N ASP A 120 -11.22 3.78 5.53
CA ASP A 120 -11.99 2.64 6.01
C ASP A 120 -12.83 3.07 7.21
N ASP A 121 -14.13 3.14 7.03
CA ASP A 121 -15.10 3.47 8.08
C ASP A 121 -15.46 2.26 8.96
N ASN A 122 -15.06 1.05 8.55
CA ASN A 122 -15.34 -0.22 9.23
C ASN A 122 -14.13 -0.74 10.03
N PHE A 123 -13.39 0.18 10.68
CA PHE A 123 -12.14 -0.13 11.37
C PHE A 123 -12.38 -0.37 12.88
N THR A 124 -13.09 -1.47 13.19
CA THR A 124 -13.44 -1.86 14.56
C THR A 124 -12.65 -3.10 14.97
N PHE A 125 -12.07 -3.08 16.19
CA PHE A 125 -11.25 -4.17 16.71
C PHE A 125 -11.20 -4.17 18.24
N ARG A 126 -10.70 -5.27 18.83
CA ARG A 126 -10.38 -5.38 20.26
C ARG A 126 -8.87 -5.30 20.44
N PHE A 127 -8.46 -4.62 21.52
CA PHE A 127 -7.07 -4.58 21.96
C PHE A 127 -7.01 -4.30 23.46
N ALA A 128 -6.32 -5.16 24.18
CA ALA A 128 -5.99 -4.93 25.58
C ALA A 128 -4.53 -4.45 25.71
N GLU A 129 -4.24 -3.68 26.74
CA GLU A 129 -2.89 -3.20 27.00
C GLU A 129 -1.93 -4.38 27.16
N TYR A 130 -0.80 -4.32 26.45
CA TYR A 130 0.23 -5.37 26.36
C TYR A 130 -0.15 -6.62 25.55
N ASP A 131 -1.24 -6.62 24.80
CA ASP A 131 -1.52 -7.69 23.85
C ASP A 131 -0.37 -7.87 22.86
N GLN A 132 0.02 -9.11 22.61
CA GLN A 132 0.97 -9.46 21.57
C GLN A 132 0.20 -9.77 20.27
N LEU A 133 0.60 -9.09 19.20
CA LEU A 133 -0.05 -9.26 17.91
C LEU A 133 0.64 -10.37 17.11
N GLU A 134 0.02 -11.54 17.09
CA GLU A 134 0.41 -12.65 16.25
C GLU A 134 -0.52 -12.73 15.03
N PHE A 135 0.03 -13.05 13.88
CA PHE A 135 -0.73 -13.21 12.65
C PHE A 135 -0.32 -14.50 11.95
N ASN A 136 -1.32 -15.35 11.73
CA ASN A 136 -1.21 -16.56 10.93
C ASN A 136 -2.16 -16.45 9.72
N GLU A 137 -1.62 -16.47 8.52
CA GLU A 137 -2.39 -16.34 7.28
C GLU A 137 -3.39 -17.48 7.07
N GLN A 138 -3.09 -18.66 7.61
CA GLN A 138 -3.94 -19.86 7.47
C GLN A 138 -5.08 -19.89 8.50
N GLN A 139 -4.92 -19.17 9.61
CA GLN A 139 -5.91 -19.12 10.66
C GLN A 139 -6.11 -17.67 11.12
N ILE A 140 -7.12 -17.04 10.58
CA ILE A 140 -7.48 -15.66 10.92
C ILE A 140 -8.42 -15.67 12.12
N ASP A 141 -7.90 -15.36 13.29
CA ASP A 141 -8.59 -15.37 14.58
C ASP A 141 -8.60 -14.00 15.28
N ASN A 142 -7.80 -13.05 14.82
CA ASN A 142 -7.69 -11.73 15.40
C ASN A 142 -8.01 -10.63 14.37
N GLN A 143 -9.04 -9.82 14.67
CA GLN A 143 -9.51 -8.75 13.81
C GLN A 143 -8.45 -7.67 13.56
N LEU A 144 -7.70 -7.26 14.60
CA LEU A 144 -6.71 -6.19 14.49
C LEU A 144 -5.56 -6.58 13.55
N THR A 145 -5.04 -7.79 13.72
CA THR A 145 -3.97 -8.30 12.84
C THR A 145 -4.47 -8.53 11.41
N ALA A 146 -5.72 -8.99 11.23
CA ALA A 146 -6.34 -9.15 9.92
C ALA A 146 -6.47 -7.81 9.17
N LEU A 147 -6.88 -6.73 9.86
CA LEU A 147 -6.98 -5.39 9.29
C LEU A 147 -5.63 -4.90 8.73
N PHE A 148 -4.57 -5.00 9.52
CA PHE A 148 -3.25 -4.55 9.08
C PHE A 148 -2.62 -5.46 8.03
N ALA A 149 -2.84 -6.78 8.11
CA ALA A 149 -2.39 -7.72 7.09
C ALA A 149 -3.09 -7.48 5.74
N TYR A 150 -4.39 -7.19 5.75
CA TYR A 150 -5.14 -6.82 4.55
C TYR A 150 -4.51 -5.61 3.85
N TYR A 151 -4.26 -4.52 4.59
CA TYR A 151 -3.67 -3.32 4.00
C TYR A 151 -2.22 -3.51 3.61
N ALA A 152 -1.45 -4.31 4.34
CA ALA A 152 -0.09 -4.67 3.95
C ALA A 152 -0.08 -5.38 2.59
N TYR A 153 -0.89 -6.42 2.42
CA TYR A 153 -0.97 -7.15 1.15
C TYR A 153 -1.54 -6.29 0.02
N LEU A 154 -2.58 -5.50 0.28
CA LEU A 154 -3.16 -4.61 -0.71
C LEU A 154 -2.12 -3.60 -1.23
N ILE A 155 -1.44 -2.90 -0.32
CA ILE A 155 -0.44 -1.88 -0.65
C ILE A 155 0.73 -2.50 -1.42
N ILE A 156 1.29 -3.62 -0.94
CA ILE A 156 2.40 -4.32 -1.62
C ILE A 156 1.97 -4.80 -3.00
N GLY A 157 0.76 -5.38 -3.12
CA GLY A 157 0.24 -5.84 -4.39
C GLY A 157 0.08 -4.73 -5.43
N ILE A 158 -0.48 -3.57 -5.02
CA ILE A 158 -0.62 -2.39 -5.89
C ILE A 158 0.75 -1.81 -6.25
N ASP A 159 1.70 -1.78 -5.31
CA ASP A 159 3.05 -1.31 -5.59
C ASP A 159 3.74 -2.17 -6.65
N LEU A 160 3.66 -3.48 -6.53
CA LEU A 160 4.20 -4.42 -7.52
C LEU A 160 3.54 -4.27 -8.90
N ASP A 161 2.22 -4.02 -8.95
CA ASP A 161 1.51 -3.70 -10.20
C ASP A 161 2.04 -2.41 -10.83
N SER A 162 2.56 -1.46 -10.05
CA SER A 162 3.16 -0.23 -10.57
C SER A 162 4.53 -0.43 -11.23
N PHE A 163 5.20 -1.56 -10.99
CA PHE A 163 6.51 -1.91 -11.57
C PHE A 163 6.43 -2.91 -12.71
N ALA A 164 5.44 -3.79 -12.71
CA ALA A 164 5.24 -4.79 -13.76
C ALA A 164 3.75 -5.07 -14.00
N PRO A 165 3.32 -5.35 -15.25
CA PRO A 165 1.94 -5.73 -15.52
C PRO A 165 1.52 -6.93 -14.67
N LYS A 166 0.49 -6.75 -13.84
CA LYS A 166 0.01 -7.77 -12.89
C LYS A 166 1.09 -8.31 -11.95
N GLY A 167 2.12 -7.50 -11.65
CA GLY A 167 3.23 -7.91 -10.78
C GLY A 167 2.81 -8.27 -9.36
N GLY A 168 1.69 -7.72 -8.89
CA GLY A 168 1.13 -7.98 -7.57
C GLY A 168 0.11 -9.11 -7.50
N GLU A 169 -0.11 -9.89 -8.56
CA GLU A 169 -1.17 -10.91 -8.63
C GLU A 169 -1.20 -11.85 -7.43
N ASP A 170 -0.06 -12.47 -7.12
CA ASP A 170 0.03 -13.44 -6.02
C ASP A 170 -0.28 -12.80 -4.67
N ILE A 171 0.16 -11.56 -4.45
CA ILE A 171 -0.04 -10.85 -3.19
C ILE A 171 -1.49 -10.37 -3.05
N LEU A 172 -2.10 -9.89 -4.14
CA LEU A 172 -3.51 -9.52 -4.15
C LEU A 172 -4.41 -10.76 -3.94
N GLN A 173 -4.01 -11.92 -4.49
CA GLN A 173 -4.72 -13.17 -4.24
C GLN A 173 -4.62 -13.61 -2.78
N ARG A 174 -3.46 -13.43 -2.11
CA ARG A 174 -3.32 -13.64 -0.67
C ARG A 174 -4.22 -12.67 0.12
N CYS A 175 -4.31 -11.42 -0.31
CA CYS A 175 -5.22 -10.43 0.28
C CYS A 175 -6.68 -10.88 0.20
N MET A 176 -7.11 -11.44 -0.94
CA MET A 176 -8.45 -11.99 -1.12
C MET A 176 -8.69 -13.21 -0.23
N ASN A 177 -7.73 -14.15 -0.14
CA ASN A 177 -7.83 -15.32 0.72
C ASN A 177 -7.98 -14.94 2.19
N LEU A 178 -7.16 -13.96 2.65
CA LEU A 178 -7.31 -13.38 3.98
C LEU A 178 -8.70 -12.78 4.17
N THR A 179 -9.19 -12.00 3.20
CA THR A 179 -10.51 -11.35 3.27
C THR A 179 -11.64 -12.38 3.38
N ASN A 180 -11.57 -13.49 2.64
CA ASN A 180 -12.52 -14.58 2.73
C ASN A 180 -12.49 -15.26 4.10
N ASN A 181 -11.30 -15.53 4.65
CA ASN A 181 -11.15 -16.14 5.97
C ASN A 181 -11.63 -15.21 7.10
N ALA A 182 -11.40 -13.89 6.96
CA ALA A 182 -11.79 -12.89 7.94
C ALA A 182 -13.32 -12.69 8.05
N GLN A 183 -14.12 -13.18 7.10
CA GLN A 183 -15.59 -13.15 7.21
C GLN A 183 -16.10 -13.87 8.44
N ASN A 184 -15.35 -14.86 8.94
CA ASN A 184 -15.71 -15.62 10.14
C ASN A 184 -15.51 -14.83 11.46
N LEU A 185 -14.81 -13.69 11.43
CA LEU A 185 -14.59 -12.85 12.60
C LEU A 185 -15.82 -12.07 13.04
N ASP A 186 -16.88 -12.05 12.24
CA ASP A 186 -18.14 -11.34 12.47
C ASP A 186 -18.00 -9.81 12.71
N TYR A 187 -16.99 -9.21 12.08
CA TYR A 187 -16.82 -7.76 12.04
C TYR A 187 -17.24 -7.18 10.67
N PRO A 188 -17.67 -5.91 10.62
CA PRO A 188 -18.03 -5.27 9.36
C PRO A 188 -16.85 -5.09 8.43
N GLY A 189 -17.13 -4.98 7.13
CA GLY A 189 -16.14 -4.66 6.10
C GLY A 189 -15.52 -5.87 5.38
N TRP A 190 -15.81 -7.13 5.80
CA TRP A 190 -15.30 -8.33 5.16
C TRP A 190 -16.29 -9.05 4.25
N LYS A 191 -17.60 -8.83 4.45
CA LYS A 191 -18.65 -9.58 3.76
C LYS A 191 -18.92 -9.02 2.37
N ALA A 192 -19.05 -9.91 1.39
CA ALA A 192 -19.50 -9.59 0.05
C ALA A 192 -20.89 -8.91 0.07
N PHE A 193 -21.11 -7.97 -0.83
CA PHE A 193 -22.40 -7.30 -1.04
C PHE A 193 -22.95 -6.52 0.16
N ALA A 194 -22.19 -6.39 1.25
CA ALA A 194 -22.64 -5.61 2.41
C ALA A 194 -22.45 -4.09 2.18
N ASP A 195 -21.42 -3.72 1.42
CA ASP A 195 -21.04 -2.36 1.10
C ASP A 195 -20.13 -2.39 -0.12
N ASP A 196 -20.29 -1.48 -1.07
CA ASP A 196 -19.48 -1.36 -2.29
C ASP A 196 -18.12 -0.67 -2.06
N ARG A 197 -17.87 -0.15 -0.85
CA ARG A 197 -16.60 0.50 -0.42
C ARG A 197 -15.83 -0.31 0.60
N ASN A 198 -16.32 -1.47 0.98
CA ASN A 198 -15.67 -2.29 1.99
C ASN A 198 -14.42 -3.00 1.45
N ARG A 199 -13.66 -3.61 2.34
CA ARG A 199 -12.42 -4.34 2.01
C ARG A 199 -12.64 -5.47 1.00
N TYR A 200 -13.77 -6.20 1.12
CA TYR A 200 -14.12 -7.24 0.16
C TYR A 200 -14.32 -6.66 -1.25
N ALA A 201 -15.13 -5.62 -1.39
CA ALA A 201 -15.41 -5.00 -2.68
C ALA A 201 -14.12 -4.50 -3.35
N ILE A 202 -13.25 -3.82 -2.59
CA ILE A 202 -11.99 -3.29 -3.11
C ILE A 202 -11.10 -4.40 -3.66
N ILE A 203 -10.83 -5.46 -2.87
CA ILE A 203 -9.92 -6.53 -3.34
C ILE A 203 -10.56 -7.38 -4.44
N SER A 204 -11.88 -7.60 -4.38
CA SER A 204 -12.62 -8.30 -5.42
C SER A 204 -12.53 -7.58 -6.75
N ASP A 205 -12.66 -6.26 -6.75
CA ASP A 205 -12.54 -5.44 -7.96
C ASP A 205 -11.10 -5.46 -8.51
N TYR A 206 -10.07 -5.40 -7.65
CA TYR A 206 -8.67 -5.54 -8.12
C TYR A 206 -8.39 -6.87 -8.84
N LEU A 207 -9.09 -7.94 -8.48
CA LEU A 207 -8.91 -9.28 -9.05
C LEU A 207 -9.95 -9.62 -10.13
N ASP A 208 -10.91 -8.75 -10.40
CA ASP A 208 -11.91 -8.95 -11.46
C ASP A 208 -11.26 -8.84 -12.85
N GLY A 209 -11.40 -9.88 -13.68
CA GLY A 209 -10.87 -9.86 -15.04
C GLY A 209 -11.40 -8.72 -15.91
N ALA A 210 -12.62 -8.23 -15.67
CA ALA A 210 -13.16 -7.06 -16.36
C ALA A 210 -12.43 -5.76 -16.01
N LEU A 211 -11.78 -5.71 -14.83
CA LEU A 211 -10.95 -4.59 -14.35
C LEU A 211 -9.45 -4.79 -14.60
N GLU A 212 -9.04 -5.80 -15.36
CA GLU A 212 -7.65 -5.96 -15.76
C GLU A 212 -7.05 -4.69 -16.40
N PRO A 213 -7.80 -3.91 -17.24
CA PRO A 213 -7.32 -2.62 -17.74
C PRO A 213 -6.95 -1.62 -16.64
N PHE A 214 -7.61 -1.66 -15.47
CA PHE A 214 -7.27 -0.81 -14.33
C PHE A 214 -5.94 -1.21 -13.68
N ARG A 215 -5.62 -2.48 -13.62
CA ARG A 215 -4.31 -2.96 -13.15
C ARG A 215 -3.20 -2.62 -14.15
N GLN A 216 -3.47 -2.76 -15.45
CA GLN A 216 -2.55 -2.32 -16.49
C GLN A 216 -2.28 -0.81 -16.41
N LEU A 217 -3.31 -0.01 -16.09
CA LEU A 217 -3.17 1.42 -15.82
C LEU A 217 -2.10 1.71 -14.75
N GLN A 218 -2.02 0.91 -13.66
CA GLN A 218 -1.02 1.14 -12.61
C GLN A 218 0.40 1.10 -13.19
N TYR A 219 0.72 0.07 -13.98
CA TYR A 219 2.02 -0.04 -14.64
C TYR A 219 2.29 1.08 -15.64
N ASP A 220 1.35 1.32 -16.56
CA ASP A 220 1.55 2.28 -17.65
C ASP A 220 1.65 3.72 -17.10
N TYR A 221 0.81 4.08 -16.14
CA TYR A 221 0.79 5.39 -15.51
C TYR A 221 2.10 5.69 -14.75
N TYR A 222 2.52 4.74 -13.89
CA TYR A 222 3.71 4.95 -13.07
C TYR A 222 5.00 4.72 -13.86
N ARG A 223 5.16 3.53 -14.45
CA ARG A 223 6.44 3.11 -15.01
C ARG A 223 6.74 3.73 -16.37
N LYS A 224 5.73 3.77 -17.26
CA LYS A 224 5.91 4.38 -18.59
C LYS A 224 5.63 5.87 -18.58
N GLY A 225 4.76 6.35 -17.68
CA GLY A 225 4.37 7.74 -17.56
C GLY A 225 5.25 8.52 -16.60
N LEU A 226 4.95 8.49 -15.30
CA LEU A 226 5.60 9.33 -14.29
C LEU A 226 7.12 9.15 -14.22
N ASP A 227 7.62 7.89 -14.26
CA ASP A 227 9.05 7.60 -14.20
C ASP A 227 9.81 8.13 -15.43
N GLU A 228 9.13 8.33 -16.57
CA GLU A 228 9.74 8.93 -17.77
C GLU A 228 9.71 10.47 -17.75
N MET A 229 8.85 11.10 -16.95
CA MET A 229 8.70 12.56 -16.94
C MET A 229 9.98 13.30 -16.53
N ALA A 230 10.84 12.69 -15.70
CA ALA A 230 12.12 13.27 -15.32
C ALA A 230 13.07 13.37 -16.53
N ASN A 231 12.99 12.42 -17.47
CA ASN A 231 13.80 12.40 -18.69
C ASN A 231 13.16 13.24 -19.80
N ASN A 232 11.85 13.09 -19.99
CA ASN A 232 11.08 13.79 -21.02
C ASN A 232 9.61 13.95 -20.55
N ALA A 233 9.27 15.13 -20.06
CA ALA A 233 7.96 15.44 -19.51
C ALA A 233 6.83 15.30 -20.56
N GLU A 234 7.11 15.62 -21.84
CA GLU A 234 6.11 15.50 -22.90
C GLU A 234 5.81 14.05 -23.25
N ARG A 235 6.87 13.23 -23.37
CA ARG A 235 6.72 11.79 -23.58
C ARG A 235 5.97 11.15 -22.41
N GLY A 236 6.38 11.44 -21.16
CA GLY A 236 5.71 10.92 -19.97
C GLY A 236 4.22 11.29 -19.93
N ARG A 237 3.86 12.54 -20.27
CA ARG A 237 2.46 12.96 -20.37
C ARG A 237 1.70 12.17 -21.44
N THR A 238 2.30 11.97 -22.62
CA THR A 238 1.67 11.20 -23.72
C THR A 238 1.39 9.76 -23.28
N GLU A 239 2.32 9.11 -22.59
CA GLU A 239 2.12 7.76 -22.05
C GLU A 239 1.03 7.75 -20.98
N ILE A 240 0.96 8.76 -20.12
CA ILE A 240 -0.13 8.90 -19.13
C ILE A 240 -1.48 9.06 -19.84
N THR A 241 -1.57 9.90 -20.87
CA THR A 241 -2.79 10.07 -21.66
C THR A 241 -3.25 8.74 -22.25
N ALA A 242 -2.33 8.00 -22.88
CA ALA A 242 -2.63 6.68 -23.41
C ALA A 242 -3.09 5.69 -22.33
N ALA A 243 -2.45 5.70 -21.16
CA ALA A 243 -2.81 4.85 -20.02
C ALA A 243 -4.22 5.18 -19.49
N LEU A 244 -4.59 6.46 -19.42
CA LEU A 244 -5.93 6.88 -19.01
C LEU A 244 -7.00 6.42 -20.00
N GLU A 245 -6.74 6.56 -21.31
CA GLU A 245 -7.69 6.17 -22.38
C GLU A 245 -7.83 4.65 -22.50
N THR A 246 -6.74 3.90 -22.38
CA THR A 246 -6.75 2.43 -22.55
C THR A 246 -7.02 1.67 -21.24
N GLY A 247 -6.64 2.22 -20.11
CA GLY A 247 -6.79 1.60 -18.80
C GLY A 247 -8.01 2.11 -18.04
N LEU A 248 -8.00 3.39 -17.63
CA LEU A 248 -9.04 3.97 -16.78
C LEU A 248 -10.42 4.02 -17.46
N LYS A 249 -10.45 4.44 -18.73
CA LYS A 249 -11.69 4.50 -19.52
C LYS A 249 -12.30 3.12 -19.70
N LYS A 250 -11.49 2.12 -20.12
CA LYS A 250 -11.97 0.75 -20.30
C LYS A 250 -12.43 0.10 -19.00
N ALA A 251 -11.74 0.36 -17.90
CA ALA A 251 -12.17 -0.12 -16.59
C ALA A 251 -13.56 0.42 -16.23
N LYS A 252 -13.81 1.72 -16.47
CA LYS A 252 -15.12 2.34 -16.25
C LYS A 252 -16.19 1.78 -17.18
N GLU A 253 -15.85 1.51 -18.45
CA GLU A 253 -16.78 0.92 -19.43
C GLU A 253 -17.12 -0.52 -19.09
N ASN A 254 -16.14 -1.34 -18.70
CA ASN A 254 -16.30 -2.76 -18.39
C ASN A 254 -17.07 -2.98 -17.07
N ARG A 255 -16.82 -2.15 -16.05
CA ARG A 255 -17.44 -2.24 -14.71
C ARG A 255 -17.89 -0.84 -14.26
N PRO A 256 -19.04 -0.32 -14.79
CA PRO A 256 -19.51 1.04 -14.49
C PRO A 256 -19.80 1.30 -13.00
N LEU A 257 -20.12 0.25 -12.24
CA LEU A 257 -20.44 0.33 -10.81
C LEU A 257 -19.23 0.14 -9.90
N SER A 258 -18.06 -0.26 -10.43
CA SER A 258 -16.85 -0.34 -9.63
C SER A 258 -16.44 1.05 -9.13
N LEU A 259 -16.07 1.13 -7.86
CA LEU A 259 -15.59 2.36 -7.24
C LEU A 259 -14.08 2.57 -7.39
N LEU A 260 -13.32 1.58 -7.86
CA LEU A 260 -11.87 1.72 -8.03
C LEU A 260 -11.46 2.92 -8.89
N PRO A 261 -12.07 3.15 -10.10
CA PRO A 261 -11.75 4.34 -10.91
C PRO A 261 -12.03 5.66 -10.17
N GLN A 262 -13.12 5.73 -9.41
CA GLN A 262 -13.47 6.93 -8.64
C GLN A 262 -12.50 7.15 -7.48
N ILE A 263 -12.20 6.12 -6.69
CA ILE A 263 -11.24 6.18 -5.58
C ILE A 263 -9.87 6.61 -6.10
N TRP A 264 -9.43 6.04 -7.23
CA TRP A 264 -8.14 6.37 -7.83
C TRP A 264 -8.09 7.84 -8.28
N THR A 265 -9.12 8.32 -8.97
CA THR A 265 -9.20 9.72 -9.41
C THR A 265 -9.31 10.69 -8.24
N ASP A 266 -9.90 10.30 -7.11
CA ASP A 266 -9.95 11.12 -5.90
C ASP A 266 -8.56 11.45 -5.36
N PHE A 267 -7.66 10.48 -5.28
CA PHE A 267 -6.32 10.75 -4.76
C PHE A 267 -5.31 11.19 -5.84
N LYS A 268 -5.65 11.05 -7.12
CA LYS A 268 -4.83 11.51 -8.26
C LYS A 268 -5.17 12.91 -8.77
N LYS A 269 -6.24 13.52 -8.29
CA LYS A 269 -6.78 14.78 -8.84
C LYS A 269 -5.76 15.91 -8.97
N ASP A 270 -4.97 16.17 -7.93
CA ASP A 270 -3.96 17.22 -7.94
C ASP A 270 -2.81 16.90 -8.91
N GLU A 271 -2.37 15.63 -8.92
CA GLU A 271 -1.31 15.16 -9.80
C GLU A 271 -1.75 15.25 -11.28
N LEU A 272 -2.96 14.76 -11.60
CA LEU A 272 -3.52 14.83 -12.94
C LEU A 272 -3.70 16.27 -13.41
N ALA A 273 -4.27 17.14 -12.58
CA ALA A 273 -4.39 18.55 -12.90
C ALA A 273 -3.03 19.18 -13.24
N ASN A 274 -1.99 18.89 -12.45
CA ASN A 274 -0.65 19.44 -12.66
C ASN A 274 0.06 18.88 -13.91
N ILE A 275 -0.24 17.64 -14.31
CA ILE A 275 0.32 17.03 -15.53
C ILE A 275 -0.16 17.75 -16.79
N TYR A 276 -1.42 18.19 -16.83
CA TYR A 276 -2.04 18.76 -18.04
C TYR A 276 -2.12 20.29 -18.04
N ARG A 277 -2.16 20.93 -16.88
CA ARG A 277 -2.30 22.40 -16.77
C ARG A 277 -1.23 23.13 -17.57
N GLY A 278 -1.65 23.94 -18.52
CA GLY A 278 -0.77 24.71 -19.40
C GLY A 278 0.06 23.85 -20.37
N LYS A 279 -0.28 22.58 -20.57
CA LYS A 279 0.53 21.63 -21.38
C LYS A 279 -0.38 20.74 -22.22
N GLY A 280 0.22 20.14 -23.27
CA GLY A 280 -0.53 19.29 -24.19
C GLY A 280 -1.34 20.07 -25.24
N THR A 281 -2.02 19.32 -26.10
CA THR A 281 -2.92 19.89 -27.11
C THR A 281 -4.29 20.13 -26.52
N GLN A 282 -5.05 21.07 -27.09
CA GLN A 282 -6.42 21.36 -26.66
C GLN A 282 -7.30 20.09 -26.75
N LYS A 283 -7.15 19.31 -27.81
CA LYS A 283 -7.90 18.07 -28.00
C LYS A 283 -7.59 17.04 -26.92
N GLU A 284 -6.31 16.89 -26.55
CA GLU A 284 -5.88 16.01 -25.45
C GLU A 284 -6.53 16.42 -24.13
N LYS A 285 -6.46 17.70 -23.79
CA LYS A 285 -7.02 18.25 -22.55
C LYS A 285 -8.53 18.08 -22.46
N GLU A 286 -9.26 18.31 -23.54
CA GLU A 286 -10.70 18.10 -23.63
C GLU A 286 -11.06 16.62 -23.43
N SER A 287 -10.38 15.69 -24.12
CA SER A 287 -10.61 14.24 -23.97
C SER A 287 -10.39 13.78 -22.53
N ILE A 288 -9.29 14.21 -21.91
CA ILE A 288 -8.97 13.84 -20.52
C ILE A 288 -9.96 14.46 -19.53
N TYR A 289 -10.34 15.73 -19.73
CA TYR A 289 -11.36 16.37 -18.91
C TYR A 289 -12.69 15.58 -18.94
N GLU A 290 -13.19 15.25 -20.15
CA GLU A 290 -14.43 14.51 -20.31
C GLU A 290 -14.37 13.13 -19.60
N LEU A 291 -13.25 12.42 -19.77
CA LEU A 291 -13.03 11.15 -19.10
C LEU A 291 -13.08 11.29 -17.58
N LEU A 292 -12.28 12.18 -17.01
CA LEU A 292 -12.17 12.38 -15.58
C LEU A 292 -13.47 12.87 -14.96
N PHE A 293 -14.16 13.78 -15.63
CA PHE A 293 -15.49 14.27 -15.23
C PHE A 293 -16.55 13.15 -15.25
N SER A 294 -16.51 12.28 -16.26
CA SER A 294 -17.44 11.13 -16.35
C SER A 294 -17.28 10.12 -15.21
N ILE A 295 -16.06 10.00 -14.66
CA ILE A 295 -15.73 9.06 -13.57
C ILE A 295 -16.02 9.71 -12.21
N ASN A 296 -15.59 10.96 -12.03
CA ASN A 296 -15.64 11.63 -10.73
C ASN A 296 -16.04 13.12 -10.88
N PRO A 297 -17.30 13.42 -11.15
CA PRO A 297 -17.77 14.79 -11.31
C PRO A 297 -17.65 15.63 -10.04
N SER A 298 -17.55 15.00 -8.85
CA SER A 298 -17.38 15.70 -7.59
C SER A 298 -16.07 16.49 -7.49
N GLN A 299 -15.07 16.13 -8.30
CA GLN A 299 -13.77 16.77 -8.36
C GLN A 299 -13.63 17.78 -9.51
N ASN A 300 -14.76 18.28 -10.07
CA ASN A 300 -14.77 19.15 -11.24
C ASN A 300 -13.80 20.35 -11.14
N LYS A 301 -13.64 20.96 -9.97
CA LYS A 301 -12.70 22.07 -9.77
C LYS A 301 -11.24 21.74 -10.12
N TYR A 302 -10.85 20.47 -10.04
CA TYR A 302 -9.53 19.99 -10.46
C TYR A 302 -9.51 19.66 -11.94
N TRP A 303 -10.62 19.12 -12.46
CA TRP A 303 -10.73 18.80 -13.87
C TRP A 303 -10.78 20.07 -14.75
N ASP A 304 -11.33 21.16 -14.25
CA ASP A 304 -11.29 22.46 -14.94
C ASP A 304 -9.85 22.96 -15.14
N LEU A 305 -8.91 22.67 -14.19
CA LEU A 305 -7.49 22.99 -14.35
C LEU A 305 -6.81 22.21 -15.49
N VAL A 306 -7.34 21.03 -15.85
CA VAL A 306 -6.83 20.23 -16.98
C VAL A 306 -7.04 20.97 -18.29
N LYS A 307 -8.11 21.77 -18.41
CA LYS A 307 -8.42 22.54 -19.64
C LYS A 307 -7.57 23.79 -19.78
N GLU A 308 -7.02 24.34 -18.70
CA GLU A 308 -6.11 25.50 -18.73
C GLU A 308 -4.78 25.12 -19.42
#